data_05af68bac71e0d334ba325c7c3dff1fe
#
_entry.id   05af68bac71e0d334ba325c7c3dff1fe
#
_cell.length_a   1.000
_cell.length_b   1.000
_cell.length_c   1.000
_cell.angle_alpha   90.00
_cell.angle_beta   90.00
_cell.angle_gamma   90.00
#
_symmetry.space_group_name_H-M   'P 1'
#
loop_
_entity.id
_entity.type
_entity.pdbx_description
1 polymer ?
#
loop_
_entity_poly.entity_id
_entity_poly.type
_entity_poly.pdbx_seq_one_letter_code
_entity_poly.pdbx_strand_id
1 'polypeptide(L)'
;MASYQSQRYMDKLTGEQVLIKEIAETNIHQDKANTGSCEIKLKDIFAIKQATDRLGAEELKPYLQFILAEIKLMKEQEDTLEAAASKLIELYDELMGLQEKRAVWRPVPTCTHVHIVIGDSFAGSMKQALIGLGCTETHKLISLRENYAIGPIYGLDLPEGRMARGDWFRNNITEAFEAYTEFETEYNELLDKIEQIPEQAEIIVWTSGNTCEQAGMRHALYLLRNKQNAISVNDACAFCEELYNRPNAYIEYRYSGEIPSDKLQKAIVQLEGKGKLCTADIAGLVREWKKLTEQTGTLRIWQDNDVLEVSAEYFDQYLLKKLDGLKPPVKDNGFLKSARLIGEAIGYCEQYIGDSYFEYRLRELIYDGVLEIKGVPAAMRYYSVRRKK
;
A
#
# COMPACT_ATOMS: atom_id res chain seq x y z
N MET A 1 19.57 25.38 -12.66
CA MET A 1 19.65 23.95 -13.02
C MET A 1 18.43 23.13 -12.59
N ALA A 2 17.65 23.56 -11.61
CA ALA A 2 16.39 22.90 -11.21
C ALA A 2 15.27 22.96 -12.27
N SER A 3 15.30 23.96 -13.16
CA SER A 3 14.32 24.08 -14.24
C SER A 3 14.44 23.02 -15.35
N TYR A 4 15.66 22.48 -15.56
CA TYR A 4 15.93 21.55 -16.66
C TYR A 4 15.51 20.11 -16.38
N GLN A 5 15.46 19.70 -15.09
CA GLN A 5 14.99 18.36 -14.71
C GLN A 5 13.47 18.29 -14.52
N SER A 6 12.86 19.36 -13.99
CA SER A 6 11.40 19.46 -13.96
C SER A 6 10.80 19.57 -15.37
N GLN A 7 11.48 20.28 -16.28
CA GLN A 7 11.09 20.36 -17.69
C GLN A 7 11.14 18.97 -18.37
N ARG A 8 12.19 18.18 -18.11
CA ARG A 8 12.31 16.82 -18.67
C ARG A 8 11.26 15.83 -18.11
N TYR A 9 10.81 16.04 -16.87
CA TYR A 9 9.73 15.23 -16.28
C TYR A 9 8.36 15.67 -16.82
N MET A 10 8.15 16.97 -16.97
CA MET A 10 6.97 17.53 -17.64
C MET A 10 6.93 17.15 -19.11
N ASP A 11 8.09 17.14 -19.82
CA ASP A 11 8.18 16.72 -21.22
C ASP A 11 7.91 15.22 -21.41
N LYS A 12 8.19 14.39 -20.41
CA LYS A 12 7.86 12.96 -20.44
C LYS A 12 6.36 12.70 -20.22
N LEU A 13 5.75 13.41 -19.27
CA LEU A 13 4.30 13.38 -19.03
C LEU A 13 3.51 13.99 -20.21
N THR A 14 4.01 15.10 -20.79
CA THR A 14 3.44 15.70 -22.00
C THR A 14 3.67 14.80 -23.21
N GLY A 15 4.80 14.09 -23.28
CA GLY A 15 5.09 13.12 -24.35
C GLY A 15 4.16 11.91 -24.33
N GLU A 16 3.82 11.37 -23.16
CA GLU A 16 2.82 10.31 -23.06
C GLU A 16 1.40 10.79 -23.34
N GLN A 17 1.02 11.98 -22.88
CA GLN A 17 -0.26 12.60 -23.23
C GLN A 17 -0.36 12.99 -24.69
N VAL A 18 0.75 13.44 -25.30
CA VAL A 18 0.83 13.75 -26.74
C VAL A 18 0.75 12.46 -27.56
N LEU A 19 1.42 11.38 -27.16
CA LEU A 19 1.33 10.08 -27.84
C LEU A 19 -0.09 9.50 -27.80
N ILE A 20 -0.76 9.58 -26.66
CA ILE A 20 -2.15 9.16 -26.52
C ILE A 20 -3.08 10.07 -27.35
N LYS A 21 -2.78 11.36 -27.42
CA LYS A 21 -3.56 12.33 -28.19
C LYS A 21 -3.29 12.18 -29.69
N GLU A 22 -2.04 11.92 -30.12
CA GLU A 22 -1.68 11.63 -31.51
C GLU A 22 -2.29 10.31 -32.00
N ILE A 23 -2.33 9.27 -31.15
CA ILE A 23 -3.04 8.01 -31.47
C ILE A 23 -4.54 8.26 -31.60
N ALA A 24 -5.13 9.12 -30.77
CA ALA A 24 -6.53 9.51 -30.86
C ALA A 24 -6.83 10.41 -32.07
N GLU A 25 -5.94 11.36 -32.41
CA GLU A 25 -6.11 12.29 -33.52
C GLU A 25 -5.77 11.66 -34.88
N THR A 26 -4.84 10.71 -34.94
CA THR A 26 -4.53 9.96 -36.18
C THR A 26 -5.70 9.11 -36.63
N ASN A 27 -6.52 8.63 -35.69
CA ASN A 27 -7.76 7.90 -35.99
C ASN A 27 -8.92 8.80 -36.44
N ILE A 28 -8.87 10.14 -36.21
CA ILE A 28 -9.92 11.09 -36.60
C ILE A 28 -9.72 11.59 -38.05
N HIS A 29 -8.52 11.56 -38.61
CA HIS A 29 -8.20 12.13 -39.94
C HIS A 29 -8.14 11.12 -41.10
N GLN A 30 -8.29 9.79 -40.86
CA GLN A 30 -8.28 8.78 -41.91
C GLN A 30 -9.66 8.25 -42.35
N ASP A 31 -10.78 8.76 -41.79
CA ASP A 31 -12.10 8.32 -42.17
C ASP A 31 -12.76 9.17 -43.27
N LYS A 32 -12.40 8.85 -44.50
CA LYS A 32 -13.32 8.94 -45.64
C LYS A 32 -13.06 7.84 -46.67
N ALA A 33 -12.97 6.60 -46.25
CA ALA A 33 -13.10 5.43 -47.13
C ALA A 33 -13.37 4.17 -46.25
N ASN A 34 -14.61 3.86 -46.09
CA ASN A 34 -15.27 2.55 -45.95
C ASN A 34 -14.39 1.35 -45.52
N THR A 35 -14.07 1.21 -44.23
CA THR A 35 -13.84 -0.07 -43.55
C THR A 35 -14.19 0.18 -42.06
N GLY A 36 -15.00 -0.72 -41.46
CA GLY A 36 -15.49 -0.54 -40.06
C GLY A 36 -14.34 -0.46 -39.06
N SER A 37 -13.94 0.74 -38.71
CA SER A 37 -12.99 1.00 -37.63
C SER A 37 -13.71 0.88 -36.31
N CYS A 38 -13.35 -0.15 -35.53
CA CYS A 38 -13.80 -0.27 -34.15
C CYS A 38 -13.05 0.75 -33.31
N GLU A 39 -13.68 1.87 -32.95
CA GLU A 39 -13.09 2.87 -32.03
C GLU A 39 -12.92 2.21 -30.66
N ILE A 40 -11.65 2.11 -30.20
CA ILE A 40 -11.35 1.74 -28.81
C ILE A 40 -11.86 2.87 -27.91
N LYS A 41 -12.86 2.58 -27.09
CA LYS A 41 -13.42 3.58 -26.16
C LYS A 41 -12.39 3.89 -25.07
N LEU A 42 -12.27 5.16 -24.66
CA LEU A 42 -11.38 5.60 -23.59
C LEU A 42 -11.49 4.73 -22.32
N LYS A 43 -12.72 4.25 -22.00
CA LYS A 43 -12.94 3.33 -20.88
C LYS A 43 -12.23 1.97 -21.04
N ASP A 44 -12.05 1.49 -22.27
CA ASP A 44 -11.43 0.19 -22.53
C ASP A 44 -9.89 0.32 -22.42
N ILE A 45 -9.33 1.47 -22.85
CA ILE A 45 -7.91 1.82 -22.64
C ILE A 45 -7.62 1.93 -21.12
N PHE A 46 -8.52 2.54 -20.37
CA PHE A 46 -8.37 2.67 -18.92
C PHE A 46 -8.44 1.31 -18.22
N ALA A 47 -9.34 0.41 -18.64
CA ALA A 47 -9.43 -0.95 -18.13
C ALA A 47 -8.16 -1.76 -18.40
N ILE A 48 -7.60 -1.66 -19.63
CA ILE A 48 -6.32 -2.30 -19.98
C ILE A 48 -5.17 -1.74 -19.13
N LYS A 49 -5.09 -0.42 -18.99
CA LYS A 49 -4.08 0.21 -18.14
C LYS A 49 -4.18 -0.29 -16.71
N GLN A 50 -5.36 -0.29 -16.13
CA GLN A 50 -5.59 -0.78 -14.77
C GLN A 50 -5.24 -2.27 -14.63
N ALA A 51 -5.48 -3.08 -15.69
CA ALA A 51 -5.09 -4.49 -15.74
C ALA A 51 -3.57 -4.66 -15.69
N THR A 52 -2.84 -3.87 -16.48
CA THR A 52 -1.38 -3.98 -16.63
C THR A 52 -0.61 -3.35 -15.47
N ASP A 53 -1.08 -2.23 -14.91
CA ASP A 53 -0.42 -1.55 -13.78
C ASP A 53 -0.42 -2.40 -12.50
N ARG A 54 -1.35 -3.35 -12.38
CA ARG A 54 -1.46 -4.29 -11.24
C ARG A 54 -0.57 -5.53 -11.36
N LEU A 55 0.08 -5.72 -12.50
CA LEU A 55 1.01 -6.83 -12.75
C LEU A 55 2.45 -6.36 -12.56
N GLY A 56 3.26 -7.15 -11.86
CA GLY A 56 4.68 -6.90 -11.75
C GLY A 56 5.40 -7.07 -13.11
N ALA A 57 6.55 -6.41 -13.29
CA ALA A 57 7.33 -6.49 -14.53
C ALA A 57 7.67 -7.93 -14.94
N GLU A 58 7.96 -8.80 -13.97
CA GLU A 58 8.26 -10.21 -14.22
C GLU A 58 7.00 -11.01 -14.63
N GLU A 59 5.84 -10.57 -14.21
CA GLU A 59 4.55 -11.18 -14.60
C GLU A 59 4.10 -10.75 -15.99
N LEU A 60 4.40 -9.51 -16.40
CA LEU A 60 4.08 -8.99 -17.74
C LEU A 60 5.05 -9.51 -18.82
N LYS A 61 6.26 -9.85 -18.46
CA LYS A 61 7.31 -10.27 -19.39
C LYS A 61 6.93 -11.48 -20.27
N PRO A 62 6.34 -12.57 -19.74
CA PRO A 62 5.86 -13.68 -20.58
C PRO A 62 4.79 -13.25 -21.60
N TYR A 63 3.85 -12.38 -21.22
CA TYR A 63 2.81 -11.87 -22.11
C TYR A 63 3.41 -11.05 -23.25
N LEU A 64 4.35 -10.15 -22.94
CA LEU A 64 5.05 -9.38 -23.95
C LEU A 64 5.86 -10.28 -24.90
N GLN A 65 6.55 -11.28 -24.35
CA GLN A 65 7.33 -12.24 -25.16
C GLN A 65 6.41 -13.03 -26.11
N PHE A 66 5.22 -13.46 -25.63
CA PHE A 66 4.26 -14.15 -26.46
C PHE A 66 3.75 -13.25 -27.60
N ILE A 67 3.35 -12.01 -27.29
CA ILE A 67 2.89 -11.03 -28.30
C ILE A 67 3.96 -10.84 -29.39
N LEU A 68 5.21 -10.64 -28.98
CA LEU A 68 6.33 -10.45 -29.92
C LEU A 68 6.60 -11.70 -30.77
N ALA A 69 6.43 -12.90 -30.20
CA ALA A 69 6.56 -14.17 -30.93
C ALA A 69 5.46 -14.33 -31.99
N GLU A 70 4.19 -14.05 -31.64
CA GLU A 70 3.08 -14.10 -32.60
C GLU A 70 3.26 -13.06 -33.74
N ILE A 71 3.69 -11.85 -33.43
CA ILE A 71 4.01 -10.83 -34.44
C ILE A 71 5.12 -11.33 -35.38
N LYS A 72 6.14 -12.02 -34.85
CA LYS A 72 7.22 -12.60 -35.67
C LYS A 72 6.71 -13.67 -36.59
N LEU A 73 5.90 -14.62 -36.11
CA LEU A 73 5.30 -15.70 -36.91
C LEU A 73 4.43 -15.14 -38.04
N MET A 74 3.62 -14.11 -37.76
CA MET A 74 2.83 -13.43 -38.80
C MET A 74 3.74 -12.78 -39.86
N LYS A 75 4.84 -12.17 -39.44
CA LYS A 75 5.78 -11.51 -40.35
C LYS A 75 6.52 -12.50 -41.24
N GLU A 76 6.82 -13.69 -40.75
CA GLU A 76 7.49 -14.78 -41.46
C GLU A 76 6.47 -15.64 -42.28
N GLN A 77 5.18 -15.29 -42.26
CA GLN A 77 4.08 -15.99 -42.94
C GLN A 77 3.93 -17.45 -42.51
N GLU A 78 4.38 -17.80 -41.32
CA GLU A 78 4.24 -19.13 -40.75
C GLU A 78 2.88 -19.33 -40.03
N ASP A 79 2.16 -18.22 -39.77
CA ASP A 79 0.82 -18.25 -39.19
C ASP A 79 -0.15 -17.36 -40.00
N THR A 80 -1.44 -17.73 -39.99
CA THR A 80 -2.50 -16.95 -40.63
C THR A 80 -2.91 -15.79 -39.71
N LEU A 81 -3.36 -14.67 -40.31
CA LEU A 81 -3.84 -13.52 -39.56
C LEU A 81 -5.00 -13.91 -38.60
N GLU A 82 -5.86 -14.80 -39.01
CA GLU A 82 -7.00 -15.28 -38.20
C GLU A 82 -6.56 -16.14 -37.02
N ALA A 83 -5.57 -17.01 -37.19
CA ALA A 83 -5.03 -17.85 -36.13
C ALA A 83 -4.26 -16.99 -35.08
N ALA A 84 -3.45 -16.03 -35.53
CA ALA A 84 -2.76 -15.12 -34.66
C ALA A 84 -3.72 -14.20 -33.90
N ALA A 85 -4.76 -13.68 -34.57
CA ALA A 85 -5.80 -12.88 -33.92
C ALA A 85 -6.53 -13.66 -32.83
N SER A 86 -6.89 -14.93 -33.06
CA SER A 86 -7.53 -15.79 -32.05
C SER A 86 -6.64 -15.97 -30.81
N LYS A 87 -5.35 -16.24 -30.99
CA LYS A 87 -4.39 -16.38 -29.88
C LYS A 87 -4.21 -15.07 -29.08
N LEU A 88 -4.16 -13.93 -29.77
CA LEU A 88 -4.06 -12.63 -29.10
C LEU A 88 -5.34 -12.26 -28.34
N ILE A 89 -6.51 -12.66 -28.84
CA ILE A 89 -7.78 -12.49 -28.13
C ILE A 89 -7.81 -13.38 -26.88
N GLU A 90 -7.42 -14.65 -26.99
CA GLU A 90 -7.32 -15.55 -25.83
C GLU A 90 -6.37 -15.00 -24.78
N LEU A 91 -5.22 -14.47 -25.18
CA LEU A 91 -4.24 -13.83 -24.30
C LEU A 91 -4.82 -12.59 -23.61
N TYR A 92 -5.56 -11.75 -24.35
CA TYR A 92 -6.26 -10.60 -23.81
C TYR A 92 -7.31 -11.02 -22.77
N ASP A 93 -8.14 -12.00 -23.09
CA ASP A 93 -9.17 -12.51 -22.19
C ASP A 93 -8.55 -13.14 -20.93
N GLU A 94 -7.44 -13.87 -21.10
CA GLU A 94 -6.68 -14.40 -19.96
C GLU A 94 -6.16 -13.28 -19.06
N LEU A 95 -5.52 -12.26 -19.64
CA LEU A 95 -4.94 -11.13 -18.92
C LEU A 95 -6.02 -10.32 -18.20
N MET A 96 -7.14 -10.05 -18.87
CA MET A 96 -8.27 -9.36 -18.25
C MET A 96 -8.98 -10.24 -17.21
N GLY A 97 -9.08 -11.54 -17.43
CA GLY A 97 -9.64 -12.52 -16.49
C GLY A 97 -8.75 -12.78 -15.26
N LEU A 98 -7.44 -12.52 -15.33
CA LEU A 98 -6.55 -12.58 -14.17
C LEU A 98 -6.95 -11.58 -13.09
N GLN A 99 -7.50 -10.43 -13.44
CA GLN A 99 -8.04 -9.48 -12.48
C GLN A 99 -9.21 -10.06 -11.69
N GLU A 100 -10.10 -10.78 -12.38
CA GLU A 100 -11.24 -11.43 -11.75
C GLU A 100 -10.83 -12.57 -10.83
N LYS A 101 -9.85 -13.37 -11.24
CA LYS A 101 -9.30 -14.47 -10.43
C LYS A 101 -8.45 -14.00 -9.25
N ARG A 102 -7.79 -12.83 -9.36
CA ARG A 102 -6.96 -12.22 -8.31
C ARG A 102 -7.76 -11.38 -7.32
N ALA A 103 -8.98 -10.99 -7.64
CA ALA A 103 -9.86 -10.33 -6.70
C ALA A 103 -10.22 -11.32 -5.58
N VAL A 104 -9.43 -11.32 -4.50
CA VAL A 104 -9.74 -12.08 -3.26
C VAL A 104 -11.05 -11.59 -2.63
N TRP A 105 -11.60 -10.47 -3.13
CA TRP A 105 -12.90 -9.96 -2.76
C TRP A 105 -13.96 -10.26 -3.82
N ARG A 106 -14.66 -11.36 -3.66
CA ARG A 106 -15.96 -11.65 -4.22
C ARG A 106 -16.71 -12.48 -3.18
N PRO A 107 -17.51 -11.86 -2.32
CA PRO A 107 -18.30 -12.63 -1.37
C PRO A 107 -19.31 -13.46 -2.12
N VAL A 108 -19.13 -14.76 -2.03
CA VAL A 108 -20.10 -15.74 -2.50
C VAL A 108 -20.97 -16.19 -1.34
N PRO A 109 -22.17 -16.77 -1.57
CA PRO A 109 -23.02 -17.26 -0.48
C PRO A 109 -22.34 -18.24 0.48
N THR A 110 -21.25 -18.89 0.04
CA THR A 110 -20.43 -19.81 0.83
C THR A 110 -19.38 -19.12 1.68
N CYS A 111 -19.24 -17.78 1.63
CA CYS A 111 -18.30 -17.04 2.45
C CYS A 111 -18.68 -17.14 3.93
N THR A 112 -17.78 -17.71 4.73
CA THR A 112 -17.95 -17.92 6.17
C THR A 112 -17.11 -16.97 7.01
N HIS A 113 -15.98 -16.47 6.45
CA HIS A 113 -15.04 -15.61 7.17
C HIS A 113 -14.55 -14.45 6.30
N VAL A 114 -14.43 -13.28 6.92
CA VAL A 114 -13.80 -12.12 6.29
C VAL A 114 -12.65 -11.65 7.19
N HIS A 115 -11.43 -11.75 6.66
CA HIS A 115 -10.23 -11.24 7.33
C HIS A 115 -10.03 -9.79 6.96
N ILE A 116 -9.91 -8.92 7.97
CA ILE A 116 -9.54 -7.52 7.80
C ILE A 116 -8.14 -7.33 8.34
N VAL A 117 -7.25 -6.81 7.50
CA VAL A 117 -5.82 -6.62 7.80
C VAL A 117 -5.41 -5.18 7.54
N ILE A 118 -4.34 -4.75 8.18
CA ILE A 118 -3.77 -3.42 8.01
C ILE A 118 -2.42 -3.53 7.29
N GLY A 119 -2.30 -2.83 6.15
CA GLY A 119 -1.09 -2.77 5.32
C GLY A 119 -0.99 -3.88 4.27
N ASP A 120 -0.33 -3.53 3.15
CA ASP A 120 -0.23 -4.40 1.96
C ASP A 120 0.68 -5.61 2.18
N SER A 121 1.75 -5.46 2.95
CA SER A 121 2.68 -6.57 3.23
C SER A 121 1.95 -7.72 3.94
N PHE A 122 1.18 -7.40 4.98
CA PHE A 122 0.41 -8.41 5.69
C PHE A 122 -0.73 -8.97 4.84
N ALA A 123 -1.39 -8.12 4.04
CA ALA A 123 -2.42 -8.58 3.09
C ALA A 123 -1.86 -9.60 2.08
N GLY A 124 -0.64 -9.37 1.59
CA GLY A 124 0.07 -10.32 0.71
C GLY A 124 0.33 -11.67 1.38
N SER A 125 0.88 -11.66 2.60
CA SER A 125 1.13 -12.87 3.39
C SER A 125 -0.18 -13.61 3.71
N MET A 126 -1.23 -12.89 4.10
CA MET A 126 -2.54 -13.46 4.41
C MET A 126 -3.18 -14.10 3.17
N LYS A 127 -3.13 -13.42 2.02
CA LYS A 127 -3.62 -13.95 0.74
C LYS A 127 -2.94 -15.28 0.40
N GLN A 128 -1.62 -15.35 0.50
CA GLN A 128 -0.86 -16.58 0.24
C GLN A 128 -1.20 -17.68 1.26
N ALA A 129 -1.44 -17.32 2.52
CA ALA A 129 -1.87 -18.27 3.55
C ALA A 129 -3.24 -18.88 3.22
N LEU A 130 -4.22 -18.06 2.83
CA LEU A 130 -5.57 -18.53 2.43
C LEU A 130 -5.53 -19.42 1.18
N ILE A 131 -4.67 -19.08 0.20
CA ILE A 131 -4.44 -19.93 -0.98
C ILE A 131 -3.84 -21.27 -0.56
N GLY A 132 -2.81 -21.26 0.29
CA GLY A 132 -2.16 -22.47 0.78
C GLY A 132 -3.08 -23.39 1.60
N LEU A 133 -4.07 -22.83 2.27
CA LEU A 133 -5.14 -23.57 2.98
C LEU A 133 -6.26 -24.06 2.06
N GLY A 134 -6.31 -23.61 0.80
CA GLY A 134 -7.40 -23.95 -0.12
C GLY A 134 -8.76 -23.40 0.29
N CYS A 135 -8.82 -22.33 1.09
CA CYS A 135 -10.05 -21.79 1.67
C CYS A 135 -10.51 -20.46 1.05
N THR A 136 -9.99 -20.07 -0.11
CA THR A 136 -10.29 -18.78 -0.78
C THR A 136 -11.77 -18.60 -1.16
N GLU A 137 -12.53 -19.68 -1.28
CA GLU A 137 -13.98 -19.61 -1.53
C GLU A 137 -14.75 -19.21 -0.27
N THR A 138 -14.34 -19.72 0.89
CA THR A 138 -15.03 -19.51 2.16
C THR A 138 -14.44 -18.37 3.01
N HIS A 139 -13.18 -18.00 2.76
CA HIS A 139 -12.46 -16.92 3.44
C HIS A 139 -12.14 -15.80 2.47
N LYS A 140 -12.50 -14.58 2.82
CA LYS A 140 -12.24 -13.37 2.02
C LYS A 140 -11.34 -12.40 2.79
N LEU A 141 -10.69 -11.49 2.06
CA LEU A 141 -9.70 -10.56 2.61
C LEU A 141 -10.05 -9.13 2.24
N ILE A 142 -10.05 -8.24 3.22
CA ILE A 142 -10.09 -6.78 3.06
C ILE A 142 -8.81 -6.21 3.67
N SER A 143 -8.11 -5.35 2.93
CA SER A 143 -6.94 -4.62 3.43
C SER A 143 -7.25 -3.16 3.60
N LEU A 144 -6.92 -2.61 4.79
CA LEU A 144 -6.80 -1.18 5.03
C LEU A 144 -5.34 -0.80 4.74
N ARG A 145 -5.11 -0.07 3.65
CA ARG A 145 -3.75 0.22 3.15
C ARG A 145 -3.07 1.41 3.81
N GLU A 146 -3.82 2.18 4.59
CA GLU A 146 -3.37 3.41 5.17
C GLU A 146 -2.29 3.23 6.24
N ASN A 147 -1.28 4.11 6.24
CA ASN A 147 -0.38 4.26 7.37
C ASN A 147 -1.00 5.20 8.40
N TYR A 148 -1.67 4.64 9.40
CA TYR A 148 -2.35 5.41 10.45
C TYR A 148 -1.41 6.04 11.47
N ALA A 149 -0.13 5.69 11.50
CA ALA A 149 0.85 6.30 12.38
C ALA A 149 1.20 7.74 11.97
N ILE A 150 1.06 8.07 10.67
CA ILE A 150 1.46 9.36 10.12
C ILE A 150 0.34 10.02 9.30
N GLY A 151 0.47 11.32 9.10
CA GLY A 151 -0.51 12.14 8.38
C GLY A 151 -1.80 12.40 9.17
N PRO A 152 -2.61 13.34 8.73
CA PRO A 152 -3.89 13.65 9.39
C PRO A 152 -4.88 12.49 9.24
N ILE A 153 -5.64 12.21 10.32
CA ILE A 153 -6.74 11.24 10.32
C ILE A 153 -8.07 11.90 10.76
N TYR A 154 -8.06 13.20 11.05
CA TYR A 154 -9.28 13.91 11.40
C TYR A 154 -10.26 13.91 10.22
N GLY A 155 -11.53 13.68 10.50
CA GLY A 155 -12.58 13.68 9.50
C GLY A 155 -12.36 12.68 8.34
N LEU A 156 -11.60 11.58 8.55
CA LEU A 156 -11.26 10.61 7.50
C LEU A 156 -12.50 9.92 6.90
N ASP A 157 -13.62 9.89 7.60
CA ASP A 157 -14.92 9.45 7.13
C ASP A 157 -15.62 10.46 6.18
N LEU A 158 -15.10 11.69 6.09
CA LEU A 158 -15.59 12.75 5.22
C LEU A 158 -14.64 13.01 4.04
N PRO A 159 -15.15 13.41 2.86
CA PRO A 159 -14.31 13.72 1.71
C PRO A 159 -13.25 14.78 2.00
N GLU A 160 -13.59 15.81 2.80
CA GLU A 160 -12.66 16.89 3.15
C GLU A 160 -11.47 16.40 3.98
N GLY A 161 -11.71 15.48 4.93
CA GLY A 161 -10.63 14.87 5.73
C GLY A 161 -9.72 13.99 4.89
N ARG A 162 -10.30 13.21 3.96
CA ARG A 162 -9.53 12.39 3.02
C ARG A 162 -8.70 13.24 2.06
N MET A 163 -9.27 14.36 1.56
CA MET A 163 -8.54 15.31 0.74
C MET A 163 -7.37 15.93 1.52
N ALA A 164 -7.61 16.39 2.75
CA ALA A 164 -6.57 16.95 3.61
C ALA A 164 -5.43 15.93 3.89
N ARG A 165 -5.78 14.65 4.08
CA ARG A 165 -4.79 13.57 4.22
C ARG A 165 -3.97 13.39 2.93
N GLY A 166 -4.64 13.29 1.78
CA GLY A 166 -3.98 13.16 0.48
C GLY A 166 -3.04 14.33 0.19
N ASP A 167 -3.46 15.56 0.47
CA ASP A 167 -2.65 16.77 0.32
C ASP A 167 -1.41 16.72 1.22
N TRP A 168 -1.58 16.31 2.47
CA TRP A 168 -0.46 16.19 3.39
C TRP A 168 0.58 15.20 2.89
N PHE A 169 0.17 14.01 2.44
CA PHE A 169 1.09 13.01 1.91
C PHE A 169 1.80 13.49 0.64
N ARG A 170 1.07 14.08 -0.32
CA ARG A 170 1.67 14.64 -1.55
C ARG A 170 2.70 15.72 -1.28
N ASN A 171 2.47 16.56 -0.25
CA ASN A 171 3.37 17.66 0.08
C ASN A 171 4.57 17.24 0.92
N ASN A 172 4.46 16.20 1.73
CA ASN A 172 5.46 15.86 2.73
C ASN A 172 6.18 14.54 2.47
N ILE A 173 5.60 13.59 1.76
CA ILE A 173 6.18 12.26 1.54
C ILE A 173 6.57 12.12 0.07
N THR A 174 7.87 11.97 -0.20
CA THR A 174 8.46 12.05 -1.54
C THR A 174 7.91 10.99 -2.51
N GLU A 175 7.58 9.80 -2.03
CA GLU A 175 7.13 8.67 -2.86
C GLU A 175 5.60 8.52 -2.87
N ALA A 176 4.87 9.41 -2.17
CA ALA A 176 3.42 9.28 -2.00
C ALA A 176 2.60 9.96 -3.10
N PHE A 177 3.24 10.70 -4.03
CA PHE A 177 2.48 11.47 -5.03
C PHE A 177 1.57 10.59 -5.89
N GLU A 178 2.06 9.46 -6.36
CA GLU A 178 1.27 8.51 -7.16
C GLU A 178 0.26 7.74 -6.29
N ALA A 179 0.68 7.30 -5.11
CA ALA A 179 -0.14 6.49 -4.21
C ALA A 179 -1.43 7.22 -3.74
N TYR A 180 -1.37 8.53 -3.54
CA TYR A 180 -2.52 9.31 -3.08
C TYR A 180 -3.33 9.98 -4.20
N THR A 181 -3.03 9.72 -5.45
CA THR A 181 -3.82 10.19 -6.59
C THR A 181 -5.17 9.45 -6.67
N GLU A 182 -5.20 8.17 -6.29
CA GLU A 182 -6.38 7.31 -6.34
C GLU A 182 -7.02 7.07 -4.94
N PHE A 183 -6.53 7.74 -3.91
CA PHE A 183 -6.93 7.50 -2.52
C PHE A 183 -8.44 7.54 -2.29
N GLU A 184 -9.14 8.52 -2.87
CA GLU A 184 -10.60 8.62 -2.74
C GLU A 184 -11.31 7.42 -3.39
N THR A 185 -10.84 6.98 -4.54
CA THR A 185 -11.38 5.79 -5.24
C THR A 185 -11.15 4.54 -4.41
N GLU A 186 -9.94 4.34 -3.89
CA GLU A 186 -9.59 3.18 -3.06
C GLU A 186 -10.37 3.16 -1.75
N TYR A 187 -10.62 4.33 -1.16
CA TYR A 187 -11.42 4.42 0.06
C TYR A 187 -12.89 4.07 -0.18
N ASN A 188 -13.47 4.53 -1.30
CA ASN A 188 -14.83 4.17 -1.68
C ASN A 188 -14.96 2.67 -1.98
N GLU A 189 -13.98 2.07 -2.68
CA GLU A 189 -13.91 0.62 -2.86
C GLU A 189 -13.83 -0.15 -1.53
N LEU A 190 -13.12 0.40 -0.53
CA LEU A 190 -13.07 -0.19 0.82
C LEU A 190 -14.46 -0.16 1.46
N LEU A 191 -15.18 0.96 1.37
CA LEU A 191 -16.55 1.07 1.91
C LEU A 191 -17.50 0.09 1.23
N ASP A 192 -17.44 -0.01 -0.08
CA ASP A 192 -18.23 -0.99 -0.86
C ASP A 192 -17.95 -2.44 -0.42
N LYS A 193 -16.68 -2.78 -0.19
CA LYS A 193 -16.29 -4.11 0.32
C LYS A 193 -16.87 -4.36 1.70
N ILE A 194 -16.80 -3.38 2.60
CA ILE A 194 -17.39 -3.48 3.94
C ILE A 194 -18.90 -3.69 3.87
N GLU A 195 -19.58 -2.95 2.98
CA GLU A 195 -21.03 -3.09 2.81
C GLU A 195 -21.42 -4.48 2.32
N GLN A 196 -20.65 -5.04 1.39
CA GLN A 196 -20.90 -6.36 0.78
C GLN A 196 -20.54 -7.54 1.70
N ILE A 197 -20.03 -7.35 2.90
CA ILE A 197 -19.75 -8.47 3.83
C ILE A 197 -21.04 -9.24 4.10
N PRO A 198 -21.08 -10.55 3.83
CA PRO A 198 -22.28 -11.37 4.07
C PRO A 198 -22.65 -11.41 5.55
N GLU A 199 -23.93 -11.33 5.88
CA GLU A 199 -24.42 -11.28 7.27
C GLU A 199 -24.00 -12.49 8.12
N GLN A 200 -23.88 -13.67 7.50
CA GLN A 200 -23.49 -14.91 8.17
C GLN A 200 -21.99 -15.05 8.41
N ALA A 201 -21.15 -14.21 7.78
CA ALA A 201 -19.71 -14.34 7.87
C ALA A 201 -19.19 -13.84 9.23
N GLU A 202 -18.26 -14.57 9.85
CA GLU A 202 -17.47 -14.07 10.97
C GLU A 202 -16.40 -13.09 10.45
N ILE A 203 -16.23 -11.94 11.11
CA ILE A 203 -15.24 -10.94 10.75
C ILE A 203 -14.07 -11.05 11.71
N ILE A 204 -12.88 -11.25 11.17
CA ILE A 204 -11.63 -11.38 11.93
C ILE A 204 -10.74 -10.18 11.60
N VAL A 205 -10.60 -9.24 12.53
CA VAL A 205 -9.71 -8.10 12.42
C VAL A 205 -8.37 -8.48 13.01
N TRP A 206 -7.32 -8.34 12.21
CA TRP A 206 -5.95 -8.62 12.62
C TRP A 206 -5.22 -7.32 12.95
N THR A 207 -4.44 -7.35 14.01
CA THR A 207 -3.64 -6.22 14.49
C THR A 207 -2.30 -6.70 15.03
N SER A 208 -1.46 -5.80 15.48
CA SER A 208 -0.28 -6.08 16.30
C SER A 208 0.05 -4.88 17.20
N GLY A 209 1.04 -5.01 18.08
CA GLY A 209 1.43 -4.01 19.06
C GLY A 209 2.15 -2.79 18.48
N ASN A 210 1.65 -2.20 17.40
CA ASN A 210 2.19 -0.96 16.83
C ASN A 210 1.10 0.06 16.49
N THR A 211 1.50 1.31 16.37
CA THR A 211 0.60 2.45 16.15
C THR A 211 -0.29 2.30 14.91
N CYS A 212 0.30 1.90 13.79
CA CYS A 212 -0.41 1.82 12.51
C CYS A 212 -1.53 0.80 12.59
N GLU A 213 -1.24 -0.40 13.07
CA GLU A 213 -2.20 -1.49 13.14
C GLU A 213 -3.23 -1.29 14.26
N GLN A 214 -2.84 -0.72 15.38
CA GLN A 214 -3.77 -0.40 16.48
C GLN A 214 -4.76 0.70 16.09
N ALA A 215 -4.32 1.76 15.42
CA ALA A 215 -5.22 2.79 14.90
C ALA A 215 -6.07 2.27 13.75
N GLY A 216 -5.48 1.47 12.84
CA GLY A 216 -6.19 0.83 11.72
C GLY A 216 -7.26 -0.15 12.17
N MET A 217 -7.01 -0.93 13.22
CA MET A 217 -7.99 -1.83 13.85
C MET A 217 -9.19 -1.04 14.38
N ARG A 218 -8.96 0.09 15.07
CA ARG A 218 -10.03 0.97 15.58
C ARG A 218 -10.84 1.57 14.44
N HIS A 219 -10.18 1.97 13.33
CA HIS A 219 -10.87 2.43 12.13
C HIS A 219 -11.72 1.31 11.50
N ALA A 220 -11.18 0.10 11.36
CA ALA A 220 -11.93 -1.04 10.85
C ALA A 220 -13.20 -1.29 11.67
N LEU A 221 -13.10 -1.29 13.01
CA LEU A 221 -14.25 -1.45 13.90
C LEU A 221 -15.25 -0.29 13.78
N TYR A 222 -14.77 0.94 13.56
CA TYR A 222 -15.65 2.08 13.27
C TYR A 222 -16.42 1.89 11.95
N LEU A 223 -15.79 1.40 10.90
CA LEU A 223 -16.45 1.07 9.64
C LEU A 223 -17.48 -0.05 9.81
N LEU A 224 -17.18 -1.02 10.66
CA LEU A 224 -18.05 -2.17 10.96
C LEU A 224 -19.17 -1.89 11.98
N ARG A 225 -19.25 -0.69 12.57
CA ARG A 225 -20.11 -0.36 13.71
C ARG A 225 -21.60 -0.66 13.54
N ASN A 226 -22.08 -0.72 12.29
CA ASN A 226 -23.47 -0.99 11.94
C ASN A 226 -23.70 -2.47 11.51
N LYS A 227 -22.64 -3.28 11.43
CA LYS A 227 -22.74 -4.69 11.07
C LYS A 227 -23.19 -5.53 12.27
N GLN A 228 -23.96 -6.59 12.02
CA GLN A 228 -24.43 -7.52 13.03
C GLN A 228 -23.59 -8.80 13.10
N ASN A 229 -22.55 -8.88 12.31
CA ASN A 229 -21.65 -10.01 12.24
C ASN A 229 -20.95 -10.25 13.59
N ALA A 230 -20.60 -11.50 13.89
CA ALA A 230 -19.66 -11.81 14.95
C ALA A 230 -18.28 -11.24 14.56
N ILE A 231 -17.67 -10.45 15.46
CA ILE A 231 -16.36 -9.80 15.22
C ILE A 231 -15.37 -10.30 16.26
N SER A 232 -14.19 -10.68 15.78
CA SER A 232 -13.03 -10.99 16.62
C SER A 232 -11.85 -10.08 16.28
N VAL A 233 -11.02 -9.75 17.26
CA VAL A 233 -9.76 -9.02 17.09
C VAL A 233 -8.62 -9.87 17.61
N ASN A 234 -7.59 -10.06 16.80
CA ASN A 234 -6.47 -10.91 17.14
C ASN A 234 -5.13 -10.22 16.82
N ASP A 235 -4.25 -10.23 17.82
CA ASP A 235 -2.86 -9.80 17.62
C ASP A 235 -2.09 -10.90 16.88
N ALA A 236 -1.77 -10.65 15.60
CA ALA A 236 -1.12 -11.62 14.73
C ALA A 236 0.30 -11.95 15.18
N CYS A 237 1.04 -10.94 15.66
CA CYS A 237 2.41 -11.12 16.14
C CYS A 237 2.42 -11.96 17.41
N ALA A 238 1.69 -11.52 18.44
CA ALA A 238 1.61 -12.23 19.72
C ALA A 238 1.12 -13.67 19.52
N PHE A 239 0.12 -13.88 18.67
CA PHE A 239 -0.43 -15.22 18.41
C PHE A 239 0.58 -16.13 17.69
N CYS A 240 1.29 -15.61 16.67
CA CYS A 240 2.34 -16.40 15.99
C CYS A 240 3.54 -16.64 16.91
N GLU A 241 3.93 -15.69 17.74
CA GLU A 241 4.99 -15.87 18.75
C GLU A 241 4.64 -16.97 19.76
N GLU A 242 3.43 -16.96 20.28
CA GLU A 242 2.93 -18.02 21.16
C GLU A 242 3.00 -19.41 20.50
N LEU A 243 2.60 -19.49 19.22
CA LEU A 243 2.61 -20.74 18.46
C LEU A 243 4.00 -21.30 18.16
N TYR A 244 4.97 -20.43 17.91
CA TYR A 244 6.25 -20.83 17.35
C TYR A 244 7.45 -20.68 18.28
N ASN A 245 7.36 -19.84 19.33
CA ASN A 245 8.46 -19.68 20.26
C ASN A 245 8.71 -20.96 21.09
N ARG A 246 9.97 -21.29 21.24
CA ARG A 246 10.50 -22.44 21.97
C ARG A 246 11.71 -21.96 22.77
N PRO A 247 12.14 -22.67 23.84
CA PRO A 247 13.29 -22.28 24.66
C PRO A 247 14.57 -21.98 23.87
N ASN A 248 14.76 -22.66 22.72
CA ASN A 248 15.96 -22.54 21.88
C ASN A 248 15.70 -21.85 20.53
N ALA A 249 14.50 -21.32 20.28
CA ALA A 249 14.13 -20.68 19.02
C ALA A 249 13.12 -19.56 19.31
N TYR A 250 13.64 -18.36 19.48
CA TYR A 250 12.84 -17.17 19.76
C TYR A 250 12.62 -16.37 18.48
N ILE A 251 11.38 -15.98 18.24
CA ILE A 251 10.96 -15.12 17.13
C ILE A 251 10.22 -13.96 17.77
N GLU A 252 10.48 -12.75 17.30
CA GLU A 252 9.80 -11.54 17.67
C GLU A 252 9.43 -10.80 16.38
N TYR A 253 8.18 -10.39 16.26
CA TYR A 253 7.68 -9.62 15.12
C TYR A 253 7.37 -8.20 15.54
N ARG A 254 7.87 -7.22 14.80
CA ARG A 254 7.60 -5.80 15.06
C ARG A 254 6.25 -5.34 14.50
N TYR A 255 5.77 -6.03 13.46
CA TYR A 255 4.49 -5.78 12.82
C TYR A 255 4.05 -7.03 12.05
N SER A 256 2.76 -7.11 11.77
CA SER A 256 2.17 -8.31 11.18
C SER A 256 2.69 -8.66 9.77
N GLY A 257 3.16 -7.67 9.01
CA GLY A 257 3.74 -7.87 7.68
C GLY A 257 5.07 -8.65 7.65
N GLU A 258 5.72 -8.86 8.79
CA GLU A 258 6.91 -9.73 8.91
C GLU A 258 6.57 -11.22 9.02
N ILE A 259 5.29 -11.55 9.26
CA ILE A 259 4.87 -12.94 9.46
C ILE A 259 4.79 -13.66 8.11
N PRO A 260 5.58 -14.75 7.89
CA PRO A 260 5.49 -15.54 6.67
C PRO A 260 4.13 -16.25 6.53
N SER A 261 3.71 -16.45 5.29
CA SER A 261 2.40 -17.05 4.97
C SER A 261 2.21 -18.48 5.51
N ASP A 262 3.26 -19.29 5.56
CA ASP A 262 3.22 -20.65 6.12
C ASP A 262 2.91 -20.66 7.62
N LYS A 263 3.41 -19.66 8.35
CA LYS A 263 3.09 -19.50 9.77
C LYS A 263 1.68 -19.02 10.00
N LEU A 264 1.18 -18.11 9.14
CA LEU A 264 -0.19 -17.64 9.19
C LEU A 264 -1.20 -18.76 8.92
N GLN A 265 -0.90 -19.72 8.02
CA GLN A 265 -1.77 -20.87 7.80
C GLN A 265 -2.11 -21.58 9.12
N LYS A 266 -1.10 -21.85 9.93
CA LYS A 266 -1.29 -22.51 11.21
C LYS A 266 -2.05 -21.62 12.21
N ALA A 267 -1.74 -20.33 12.21
CA ALA A 267 -2.44 -19.36 13.04
C ALA A 267 -3.94 -19.31 12.70
N ILE A 268 -4.30 -19.26 11.42
CA ILE A 268 -5.69 -19.23 10.96
C ILE A 268 -6.44 -20.49 11.41
N VAL A 269 -5.84 -21.68 11.24
CA VAL A 269 -6.47 -22.94 11.66
C VAL A 269 -6.68 -23.03 13.18
N GLN A 270 -5.79 -22.44 13.96
CA GLN A 270 -5.87 -22.49 15.44
C GLN A 270 -6.61 -21.30 16.07
N LEU A 271 -7.12 -20.39 15.25
CA LEU A 271 -7.78 -19.17 15.70
C LEU A 271 -9.18 -19.42 16.26
N GLU A 272 -9.82 -20.51 15.90
CA GLU A 272 -11.24 -20.80 16.11
C GLU A 272 -11.77 -20.34 17.49
N GLY A 273 -12.68 -19.38 17.46
CA GLY A 273 -13.35 -18.82 18.64
C GLY A 273 -12.53 -17.86 19.52
N LYS A 274 -11.27 -17.58 19.17
CA LYS A 274 -10.42 -16.64 19.91
C LYS A 274 -10.74 -15.19 19.56
N GLY A 275 -10.49 -14.28 20.51
CA GLY A 275 -10.55 -12.83 20.30
C GLY A 275 -11.95 -12.26 20.07
N LYS A 276 -13.03 -12.99 20.33
CA LYS A 276 -14.41 -12.51 20.16
C LYS A 276 -14.68 -11.29 21.02
N LEU A 277 -15.20 -10.24 20.40
CA LEU A 277 -15.57 -9.00 21.08
C LEU A 277 -17.07 -9.00 21.42
N CYS A 278 -17.39 -8.49 22.61
CA CYS A 278 -18.76 -8.14 22.91
C CYS A 278 -19.12 -6.74 22.37
N THR A 279 -20.40 -6.42 22.31
CA THR A 279 -20.88 -5.12 21.83
C THR A 279 -20.28 -3.94 22.61
N ALA A 280 -20.02 -4.10 23.89
CA ALA A 280 -19.43 -3.07 24.74
C ALA A 280 -17.97 -2.81 24.37
N ASP A 281 -17.20 -3.86 24.04
CA ASP A 281 -15.80 -3.74 23.61
C ASP A 281 -15.73 -3.00 22.27
N ILE A 282 -16.55 -3.40 21.30
CA ILE A 282 -16.65 -2.74 20.00
C ILE A 282 -16.99 -1.25 20.17
N ALA A 283 -18.02 -0.94 20.99
CA ALA A 283 -18.41 0.43 21.26
C ALA A 283 -17.29 1.23 21.96
N GLY A 284 -16.47 0.59 22.78
CA GLY A 284 -15.27 1.17 23.40
C GLY A 284 -14.26 1.59 22.33
N LEU A 285 -13.84 0.66 21.49
CA LEU A 285 -12.85 0.88 20.44
C LEU A 285 -13.33 1.89 19.36
N VAL A 286 -14.63 1.90 19.05
CA VAL A 286 -15.25 2.91 18.19
C VAL A 286 -15.17 4.32 18.82
N ARG A 287 -15.36 4.45 20.13
CA ARG A 287 -15.19 5.76 20.82
C ARG A 287 -13.72 6.20 20.79
N GLU A 288 -12.78 5.28 20.98
CA GLU A 288 -11.35 5.58 20.86
C GLU A 288 -11.00 6.08 19.46
N TRP A 289 -11.50 5.44 18.39
CA TRP A 289 -11.32 5.94 17.03
C TRP A 289 -11.85 7.36 16.86
N LYS A 290 -13.08 7.63 17.31
CA LYS A 290 -13.66 8.99 17.22
C LYS A 290 -12.78 10.01 17.92
N LYS A 291 -12.27 9.69 19.11
CA LYS A 291 -11.36 10.57 19.86
C LYS A 291 -10.06 10.82 19.09
N LEU A 292 -9.50 9.81 18.42
CA LEU A 292 -8.32 9.97 17.58
C LEU A 292 -8.59 10.89 16.37
N THR A 293 -9.79 10.81 15.78
CA THR A 293 -10.18 11.66 14.63
C THR A 293 -10.58 13.08 15.00
N GLU A 294 -10.66 13.43 16.27
CA GLU A 294 -10.79 14.80 16.76
C GLU A 294 -9.44 15.53 16.86
N GLN A 295 -8.34 14.78 16.82
CA GLN A 295 -6.98 15.30 16.92
C GLN A 295 -6.47 15.78 15.56
N THR A 296 -5.69 16.84 15.53
CA THR A 296 -5.18 17.45 14.30
C THR A 296 -3.71 17.17 14.00
N GLY A 297 -3.02 16.43 14.89
CA GLY A 297 -1.61 16.09 14.72
C GLY A 297 -1.38 15.09 13.59
N THR A 298 -0.13 15.04 13.16
CA THR A 298 0.29 14.24 12.00
C THR A 298 1.21 13.09 12.35
N LEU A 299 1.49 12.88 13.63
CA LEU A 299 2.31 11.78 14.12
C LEU A 299 1.66 11.15 15.35
N ARG A 300 1.66 9.83 15.37
CA ARG A 300 1.17 9.03 16.51
C ARG A 300 2.18 7.94 16.86
N ILE A 301 2.20 7.58 18.14
CA ILE A 301 3.03 6.50 18.69
C ILE A 301 2.14 5.52 19.46
N TRP A 302 2.61 4.28 19.61
CA TRP A 302 2.01 3.27 20.46
C TRP A 302 2.77 3.20 21.78
N GLN A 303 2.13 3.56 22.86
CA GLN A 303 2.73 3.56 24.18
C GLN A 303 1.70 3.23 25.24
N ASP A 304 2.06 2.39 26.20
CA ASP A 304 1.21 2.00 27.34
C ASP A 304 -0.16 1.46 26.91
N ASN A 305 -0.23 0.70 25.82
CA ASN A 305 -1.43 0.18 25.18
C ASN A 305 -2.42 1.26 24.69
N ASP A 306 -1.91 2.44 24.36
CA ASP A 306 -2.71 3.52 23.78
C ASP A 306 -2.03 4.12 22.54
N VAL A 307 -2.85 4.67 21.63
CA VAL A 307 -2.40 5.45 20.47
C VAL A 307 -2.36 6.91 20.86
N LEU A 308 -1.16 7.45 21.01
CA LEU A 308 -0.94 8.82 21.46
C LEU A 308 -0.52 9.72 20.29
N GLU A 309 -1.18 10.88 20.15
CA GLU A 309 -0.70 11.94 19.29
C GLU A 309 0.51 12.61 19.93
N VAL A 310 1.55 12.84 19.12
CA VAL A 310 2.77 13.54 19.51
C VAL A 310 3.10 14.61 18.47
N SER A 311 4.00 15.55 18.82
CA SER A 311 4.43 16.57 17.88
C SER A 311 5.14 15.96 16.66
N ALA A 312 5.07 16.63 15.51
CA ALA A 312 5.72 16.14 14.28
C ALA A 312 7.26 16.01 14.46
N GLU A 313 7.85 16.81 15.33
CA GLU A 313 9.29 16.84 15.63
C GLU A 313 9.73 15.77 16.65
N TYR A 314 8.81 14.95 17.15
CA TYR A 314 9.08 14.00 18.24
C TYR A 314 10.34 13.16 18.02
N PHE A 315 10.62 12.74 16.77
CA PHE A 315 11.80 11.94 16.44
C PHE A 315 13.02 12.76 16.01
N ASP A 316 12.98 14.09 15.97
CA ASP A 316 14.10 14.91 15.47
C ASP A 316 15.35 14.72 16.31
N GLN A 317 15.24 14.80 17.64
CA GLN A 317 16.37 14.57 18.54
C GLN A 317 16.92 13.16 18.45
N TYR A 318 16.03 12.17 18.20
CA TYR A 318 16.45 10.80 17.96
C TYR A 318 17.28 10.68 16.68
N LEU A 319 16.82 11.25 15.55
CA LEU A 319 17.54 11.29 14.29
C LEU A 319 18.90 11.98 14.44
N LEU A 320 18.93 13.11 15.12
CA LEU A 320 20.14 13.88 15.35
C LEU A 320 21.16 13.11 16.23
N LYS A 321 20.68 12.41 17.25
CA LYS A 321 21.53 11.53 18.08
C LYS A 321 22.10 10.34 17.29
N LYS A 322 21.30 9.77 16.39
CA LYS A 322 21.78 8.70 15.48
C LYS A 322 22.85 9.23 14.52
N LEU A 323 22.64 10.42 13.94
CA LEU A 323 23.63 11.08 13.08
C LEU A 323 24.97 11.30 13.81
N ASP A 324 24.92 11.81 15.05
CA ASP A 324 26.11 12.08 15.86
C ASP A 324 26.88 10.79 16.23
N GLY A 325 26.19 9.66 16.37
CA GLY A 325 26.78 8.35 16.67
C GLY A 325 27.42 7.66 15.46
N LEU A 326 27.06 8.05 14.24
CA LEU A 326 27.55 7.42 13.02
C LEU A 326 28.83 8.10 12.51
N LYS A 327 29.79 7.28 12.05
CA LYS A 327 31.05 7.77 11.45
C LYS A 327 30.87 7.93 9.94
N PRO A 328 30.89 9.16 9.40
CA PRO A 328 30.89 9.37 7.95
C PRO A 328 32.24 8.89 7.35
N PRO A 329 32.25 8.52 6.05
CA PRO A 329 33.50 8.22 5.36
C PRO A 329 34.43 9.43 5.36
N VAL A 330 35.75 9.21 5.57
CA VAL A 330 36.75 10.29 5.66
C VAL A 330 36.73 11.20 4.42
N LYS A 331 36.54 10.61 3.24
CA LYS A 331 36.48 11.33 1.94
C LYS A 331 35.25 12.24 1.77
N ASP A 332 34.21 12.09 2.58
CA ASP A 332 32.94 12.78 2.43
C ASP A 332 32.82 14.04 3.31
N ASN A 333 33.93 14.49 3.90
CA ASN A 333 34.01 15.74 4.68
C ASN A 333 32.90 15.87 5.73
N GLY A 334 32.63 14.79 6.46
CA GLY A 334 31.62 14.76 7.52
C GLY A 334 30.18 14.52 7.03
N PHE A 335 29.94 14.40 5.72
CA PHE A 335 28.62 14.08 5.18
C PHE A 335 28.35 12.57 5.27
N LEU A 336 27.17 12.21 5.79
CA LEU A 336 26.65 10.86 5.86
C LEU A 336 25.48 10.71 4.87
N LYS A 337 25.42 9.61 4.15
CA LYS A 337 24.26 9.28 3.30
C LYS A 337 22.97 9.23 4.11
N SER A 338 21.94 9.97 3.66
CA SER A 338 20.64 10.00 4.34
C SER A 338 20.02 8.63 4.45
N ALA A 339 20.09 7.80 3.40
CA ALA A 339 19.61 6.41 3.46
C ALA A 339 20.28 5.58 4.56
N ARG A 340 21.59 5.80 4.84
CA ARG A 340 22.29 5.11 5.93
C ARG A 340 21.80 5.58 7.30
N LEU A 341 21.59 6.89 7.46
CA LEU A 341 21.06 7.45 8.71
C LEU A 341 19.63 6.94 8.97
N ILE A 342 18.78 6.96 7.94
CA ILE A 342 17.39 6.48 8.03
C ILE A 342 17.36 4.98 8.36
N GLY A 343 18.18 4.17 7.69
CA GLY A 343 18.27 2.74 7.98
C GLY A 343 18.72 2.45 9.41
N GLU A 344 19.69 3.22 9.95
CA GLU A 344 20.10 3.15 11.35
C GLU A 344 18.95 3.57 12.28
N ALA A 345 18.22 4.64 11.93
CA ALA A 345 17.10 5.09 12.74
C ALA A 345 15.99 4.03 12.79
N ILE A 346 15.58 3.47 11.66
CA ILE A 346 14.55 2.42 11.61
C ILE A 346 14.98 1.18 12.38
N GLY A 347 16.23 0.75 12.22
CA GLY A 347 16.75 -0.48 12.83
C GLY A 347 16.70 -0.47 14.35
N TYR A 348 16.76 0.71 14.97
CA TYR A 348 16.79 0.86 16.43
C TYR A 348 15.63 1.69 17.00
N CYS A 349 14.67 2.08 16.18
CA CYS A 349 13.46 2.75 16.67
C CYS A 349 12.48 1.72 17.24
N GLU A 350 12.01 1.94 18.45
CA GLU A 350 10.98 1.09 19.06
C GLU A 350 9.62 1.24 18.37
N GLN A 351 9.38 2.42 17.77
CA GLN A 351 8.14 2.70 17.06
C GLN A 351 8.26 2.30 15.58
N TYR A 352 7.23 1.65 15.05
CA TYR A 352 7.11 1.34 13.62
C TYR A 352 6.50 2.53 12.87
N ILE A 353 7.36 3.44 12.40
CA ILE A 353 6.94 4.70 11.74
C ILE A 353 7.15 4.64 10.22
N GLY A 354 8.24 4.03 9.76
CA GLY A 354 8.62 3.94 8.35
C GLY A 354 9.69 4.95 7.95
N ASP A 355 10.38 4.61 6.85
CA ASP A 355 11.52 5.37 6.32
C ASP A 355 11.11 6.71 5.71
N SER A 356 9.97 6.75 5.05
CA SER A 356 9.44 7.95 4.41
C SER A 356 9.16 9.09 5.38
N TYR A 357 8.73 8.77 6.62
CA TYR A 357 8.54 9.79 7.65
C TYR A 357 9.88 10.32 8.17
N PHE A 358 10.86 9.46 8.40
CA PHE A 358 12.19 9.89 8.78
C PHE A 358 12.88 10.72 7.68
N GLU A 359 12.64 10.36 6.41
CA GLU A 359 13.11 11.15 5.27
C GLU A 359 12.47 12.54 5.24
N TYR A 360 11.16 12.63 5.46
CA TYR A 360 10.44 13.89 5.61
C TYR A 360 11.04 14.74 6.72
N ARG A 361 11.25 14.20 7.92
CA ARG A 361 11.85 14.96 9.04
C ARG A 361 13.29 15.40 8.77
N LEU A 362 14.08 14.59 8.05
CA LEU A 362 15.43 15.03 7.64
C LEU A 362 15.38 16.22 6.70
N ARG A 363 14.42 16.28 5.78
CA ARG A 363 14.24 17.45 4.90
C ARG A 363 13.84 18.70 5.70
N GLU A 364 12.95 18.56 6.66
CA GLU A 364 12.58 19.66 7.55
C GLU A 364 13.80 20.19 8.33
N LEU A 365 14.60 19.30 8.94
CA LEU A 365 15.83 19.69 9.63
C LEU A 365 16.85 20.38 8.71
N ILE A 366 16.86 20.09 7.42
CA ILE A 366 17.67 20.80 6.43
C ILE A 366 17.08 22.19 6.15
N TYR A 367 15.77 22.30 5.95
CA TYR A 367 15.09 23.58 5.71
C TYR A 367 15.19 24.52 6.90
N ASP A 368 15.12 24.00 8.10
CA ASP A 368 15.32 24.73 9.35
C ASP A 368 16.79 25.13 9.60
N GLY A 369 17.68 24.67 8.72
CA GLY A 369 19.10 24.99 8.82
C GLY A 369 19.83 24.30 9.96
N VAL A 370 19.28 23.25 10.54
CA VAL A 370 19.93 22.38 11.56
C VAL A 370 20.94 21.45 10.91
N LEU A 371 20.63 21.00 9.69
CA LEU A 371 21.49 20.14 8.90
C LEU A 371 21.95 20.84 7.62
N GLU A 372 23.18 20.51 7.18
CA GLU A 372 23.66 20.83 5.84
C GLU A 372 23.43 19.65 4.89
N ILE A 373 23.15 19.94 3.64
CA ILE A 373 22.90 18.97 2.58
C ILE A 373 24.00 18.96 1.51
N LYS A 374 24.32 17.77 1.02
CA LYS A 374 25.11 17.56 -0.19
C LYS A 374 24.34 16.64 -1.13
N GLY A 375 23.90 17.14 -2.28
CA GLY A 375 23.05 16.45 -3.25
C GLY A 375 21.67 17.07 -3.36
N VAL A 376 20.70 16.32 -3.88
CA VAL A 376 19.32 16.77 -4.13
C VAL A 376 18.36 15.92 -3.31
N PRO A 377 17.48 16.49 -2.48
CA PRO A 377 16.57 15.74 -1.62
C PRO A 377 15.33 15.23 -2.37
N ALA A 378 15.56 14.62 -3.55
CA ALA A 378 14.50 14.00 -4.34
C ALA A 378 14.13 12.58 -3.84
N ALA A 379 15.06 11.88 -3.19
CA ALA A 379 14.85 10.66 -2.43
C ALA A 379 16.09 10.43 -1.54
N MET A 380 15.95 9.66 -0.45
CA MET A 380 17.00 9.43 0.56
C MET A 380 18.33 8.92 -0.01
N ARG A 381 18.33 8.27 -1.18
CA ARG A 381 19.54 7.76 -1.85
C ARG A 381 20.36 8.83 -2.57
N TYR A 382 19.80 10.00 -2.84
CA TYR A 382 20.42 11.02 -3.70
C TYR A 382 21.12 12.12 -2.92
N TYR A 383 21.04 12.17 -1.60
CA TYR A 383 21.67 13.19 -0.80
C TYR A 383 22.37 12.65 0.45
N SER A 384 23.18 13.49 1.04
CA SER A 384 23.89 13.24 2.29
C SER A 384 23.70 14.44 3.20
N VAL A 385 23.74 14.21 4.50
CA VAL A 385 23.55 15.25 5.52
C VAL A 385 24.72 15.27 6.51
N ARG A 386 24.93 16.42 7.13
CA ARG A 386 25.78 16.57 8.31
C ARG A 386 25.22 17.64 9.23
N ARG A 387 25.66 17.65 10.50
CA ARG A 387 25.35 18.75 11.41
C ARG A 387 25.94 20.06 10.86
N LYS A 388 25.13 21.11 10.89
CA LYS A 388 25.63 22.46 10.69
C LYS A 388 26.49 22.81 11.89
N LYS A 389 27.69 23.38 11.63
CA LYS A 389 28.64 23.85 12.69
C LYS A 389 28.20 25.18 13.26
#